data_73287a42b806e5de390aa63d37bcbf17
#
_entry.id   73287a42b806e5de390aa63d37bcbf17
#
_cell.length_a   1.000
_cell.length_b   1.000
_cell.length_c   1.000
_cell.angle_alpha   90.00
_cell.angle_beta   90.00
_cell.angle_gamma   90.00
#
_symmetry.space_group_name_H-M   'P 1'
#
loop_
_entity.id
_entity.type
_entity.pdbx_description
1 polymer ?
#
loop_
_entity_poly.entity_id
_entity_poly.type
_entity_poly.pdbx_seq_one_letter_code
_entity_poly.pdbx_strand_id
1 'polypeptide(L)'
;MKKIILKMISIAAALILCVPLLAACSGANLPGSRAERYENADRYTPVVPDGVKIGVNVKKICIYWTAGSVTFGQAFGDAIELYEDSTSTLDTRTRMHYYLDGETLYVRFTASGSFTLGALSKKLTVNLPAATRYDEIDIKTVSASVRADKIAADDVDIETVSGRIRAFDVDAAESVSLETVSGDIECSVSGKADDVKLGTVSGNASLTLASKAELKVGTTSGPVKVTAHGPLTEA
;
A
#
# COMPACT_ATOMS: atom_id res chain seq x y z
N MET A 1 -12.23 29.49 -19.11
CA MET A 1 -11.56 28.18 -19.30
C MET A 1 -10.26 28.24 -18.52
N LYS A 2 -10.25 27.64 -17.32
CA LYS A 2 -9.12 27.73 -16.40
C LYS A 2 -8.26 26.48 -16.56
N LYS A 3 -6.96 26.67 -16.77
CA LYS A 3 -6.02 25.58 -17.06
C LYS A 3 -5.76 24.78 -15.80
N ILE A 4 -6.22 23.52 -15.78
CA ILE A 4 -5.72 22.52 -14.85
C ILE A 4 -4.24 22.31 -15.20
N ILE A 5 -3.33 22.62 -14.29
CA ILE A 5 -1.91 22.37 -14.50
C ILE A 5 -1.70 20.87 -14.26
N LEU A 6 -1.85 20.11 -15.33
CA LEU A 6 -1.46 18.71 -15.37
C LEU A 6 0.08 18.68 -15.45
N LYS A 7 0.75 18.72 -14.31
CA LYS A 7 2.20 18.50 -14.30
C LYS A 7 2.45 17.02 -14.60
N MET A 8 2.97 16.74 -15.78
CA MET A 8 3.42 15.40 -16.15
C MET A 8 4.48 14.96 -15.12
N ILE A 9 4.16 13.94 -14.35
CA ILE A 9 5.15 13.27 -13.49
C ILE A 9 6.21 12.70 -14.41
N SER A 10 7.45 13.11 -14.21
CA SER A 10 8.57 12.65 -15.02
C SER A 10 8.72 11.14 -14.87
N ILE A 11 8.76 10.43 -15.99
CA ILE A 11 9.02 8.98 -16.09
C ILE A 11 10.23 8.55 -15.25
N ALA A 12 11.17 9.48 -15.03
CA ALA A 12 12.34 9.27 -14.18
C ALA A 12 11.99 8.98 -12.71
N ALA A 13 10.93 9.57 -12.16
CA ALA A 13 10.54 9.34 -10.76
C ALA A 13 9.92 7.94 -10.58
N ALA A 14 9.08 7.51 -11.51
CA ALA A 14 8.51 6.15 -11.50
C ALA A 14 9.59 5.06 -11.70
N LEU A 15 10.61 5.33 -12.51
CA LEU A 15 11.77 4.44 -12.70
C LEU A 15 12.66 4.37 -11.45
N ILE A 16 12.82 5.45 -10.71
CA ILE A 16 13.62 5.49 -9.47
C ILE A 16 12.93 4.71 -8.35
N LEU A 17 11.61 4.73 -8.28
CA LEU A 17 10.84 3.92 -7.33
C LEU A 17 10.87 2.41 -7.67
N CYS A 18 10.94 2.06 -8.96
CA CYS A 18 11.00 0.67 -9.40
C CYS A 18 12.36 0.01 -9.16
N VAL A 19 13.45 0.78 -9.09
CA VAL A 19 14.80 0.22 -8.95
C VAL A 19 15.00 -0.58 -7.67
N PRO A 20 14.60 -0.15 -6.47
CA PRO A 20 14.73 -1.01 -5.29
C PRO A 20 13.73 -2.17 -5.27
N LEU A 21 12.53 -2.03 -5.86
CA LEU A 21 11.56 -3.12 -5.98
C LEU A 21 11.93 -4.11 -7.09
N LEU A 22 12.47 -3.64 -8.23
CA LEU A 22 12.99 -4.48 -9.30
C LEU A 22 14.30 -5.16 -8.91
N ALA A 23 15.11 -4.57 -8.06
CA ALA A 23 16.28 -5.24 -7.48
C ALA A 23 15.87 -6.44 -6.60
N ALA A 24 14.68 -6.40 -6.00
CA ALA A 24 14.09 -7.55 -5.32
C ALA A 24 13.54 -8.61 -6.30
N CYS A 25 13.20 -8.21 -7.54
CA CYS A 25 12.66 -9.09 -8.58
C CYS A 25 13.67 -9.45 -9.68
N SER A 26 14.71 -8.65 -9.91
CA SER A 26 15.73 -8.98 -10.90
C SER A 26 16.75 -9.92 -10.30
N GLY A 27 16.54 -11.22 -10.46
CA GLY A 27 17.55 -12.25 -10.28
C GLY A 27 18.73 -12.12 -11.26
N ALA A 28 19.24 -10.91 -11.45
CA ALA A 28 20.37 -10.58 -12.31
C ALA A 28 21.69 -10.59 -11.54
N ASN A 29 21.85 -11.53 -10.61
CA ASN A 29 23.14 -11.96 -10.12
C ASN A 29 23.10 -13.44 -9.85
N LEU A 30 23.40 -14.20 -10.82
CA LEU A 30 23.92 -15.54 -10.75
C LEU A 30 25.37 -15.48 -10.20
N PRO A 31 25.80 -16.22 -9.24
CA PRO A 31 25.27 -17.29 -8.42
C PRO A 31 25.07 -16.87 -6.96
N GLY A 32 23.93 -17.18 -6.42
CA GLY A 32 23.55 -16.90 -5.04
C GLY A 32 22.63 -15.69 -4.94
N SER A 33 21.39 -15.80 -5.47
CA SER A 33 20.33 -14.83 -5.25
C SER A 33 20.13 -14.65 -3.75
N ARG A 34 20.61 -13.53 -3.20
CA ARG A 34 20.40 -13.18 -1.80
C ARG A 34 18.92 -12.85 -1.64
N ALA A 35 18.22 -13.72 -0.95
CA ALA A 35 16.90 -13.41 -0.47
C ALA A 35 16.91 -12.08 0.29
N GLU A 36 15.88 -11.26 0.13
CA GLU A 36 15.77 -9.96 0.78
C GLU A 36 15.96 -10.10 2.29
N ARG A 37 16.95 -9.41 2.82
CA ARG A 37 17.19 -9.33 4.26
C ARG A 37 16.72 -7.96 4.73
N TYR A 38 15.73 -7.95 5.61
CA TYR A 38 15.27 -6.73 6.23
C TYR A 38 15.87 -6.54 7.63
N GLU A 39 15.96 -5.30 8.05
CA GLU A 39 16.49 -4.93 9.37
C GLU A 39 15.65 -5.54 10.50
N ASN A 40 16.27 -5.79 11.65
CA ASN A 40 15.64 -6.36 12.84
C ASN A 40 14.90 -7.69 12.57
N ALA A 41 15.39 -8.49 11.61
CA ALA A 41 14.74 -9.74 11.18
C ALA A 41 14.51 -10.74 12.32
N ASP A 42 15.37 -10.74 13.32
CA ASP A 42 15.31 -11.56 14.53
C ASP A 42 14.17 -11.16 15.49
N ARG A 43 13.62 -9.96 15.34
CA ARG A 43 12.52 -9.43 16.16
C ARG A 43 11.13 -9.71 15.57
N TYR A 44 11.07 -10.14 14.31
CA TYR A 44 9.82 -10.45 13.65
C TYR A 44 9.27 -11.82 14.09
N THR A 45 8.00 -11.85 14.39
CA THR A 45 7.27 -13.05 14.81
C THR A 45 6.40 -13.58 13.66
N PRO A 46 6.47 -14.89 13.35
CA PRO A 46 5.54 -15.49 12.38
C PRO A 46 4.11 -15.50 12.93
N VAL A 47 3.15 -15.18 12.08
CA VAL A 47 1.73 -15.21 12.47
C VAL A 47 1.24 -16.65 12.53
N VAL A 48 0.47 -16.96 13.58
CA VAL A 48 -0.20 -18.27 13.73
C VAL A 48 -1.39 -18.40 12.76
N PRO A 49 -1.87 -19.63 12.46
CA PRO A 49 -2.95 -19.84 11.49
C PRO A 49 -4.23 -19.06 11.77
N ASP A 50 -4.56 -18.85 13.04
CA ASP A 50 -5.77 -18.13 13.46
C ASP A 50 -5.63 -16.60 13.40
N GLY A 51 -4.51 -16.12 12.88
CA GLY A 51 -4.20 -14.68 12.83
C GLY A 51 -3.61 -14.14 14.12
N VAL A 52 -3.47 -12.83 14.20
CA VAL A 52 -2.96 -12.13 15.40
C VAL A 52 -3.79 -10.88 15.67
N LYS A 53 -4.01 -10.61 16.96
CA LYS A 53 -4.64 -9.38 17.46
C LYS A 53 -3.60 -8.53 18.18
N ILE A 54 -3.50 -7.27 17.78
CA ILE A 54 -2.53 -6.30 18.30
C ILE A 54 -3.32 -5.23 19.04
N GLY A 55 -3.36 -5.35 20.38
CA GLY A 55 -4.15 -4.50 21.27
C GLY A 55 -3.36 -3.35 21.89
N VAL A 56 -2.30 -2.87 21.22
CA VAL A 56 -1.47 -1.75 21.70
C VAL A 56 -1.72 -0.52 20.83
N ASN A 57 -1.30 0.65 21.33
CA ASN A 57 -1.41 1.90 20.59
C ASN A 57 -0.45 1.88 19.38
N VAL A 58 -0.99 1.56 18.21
CA VAL A 58 -0.27 1.64 16.92
C VAL A 58 -0.66 2.95 16.26
N LYS A 59 0.33 3.73 15.84
CA LYS A 59 0.14 4.95 15.08
C LYS A 59 0.55 4.83 13.62
N LYS A 60 1.52 3.95 13.34
CA LYS A 60 2.02 3.74 11.98
C LYS A 60 1.92 2.28 11.59
N ILE A 61 1.49 2.03 10.35
CA ILE A 61 1.35 0.70 9.78
C ILE A 61 2.16 0.63 8.49
N CYS A 62 3.20 -0.23 8.46
CA CYS A 62 4.06 -0.43 7.32
C CYS A 62 3.92 -1.87 6.81
N ILE A 63 3.38 -2.05 5.60
CA ILE A 63 3.12 -3.35 4.99
C ILE A 63 3.98 -3.54 3.75
N TYR A 64 4.75 -4.63 3.72
CA TYR A 64 5.53 -5.05 2.57
C TYR A 64 5.03 -6.41 2.09
N TRP A 65 4.32 -6.44 0.94
CA TRP A 65 3.61 -7.62 0.47
C TRP A 65 3.95 -7.96 -0.97
N THR A 66 4.47 -9.16 -1.22
CA THR A 66 5.01 -9.49 -2.54
C THR A 66 3.93 -9.79 -3.57
N ALA A 67 2.99 -10.69 -3.27
CA ALA A 67 2.03 -11.19 -4.26
C ALA A 67 0.71 -11.60 -3.64
N GLY A 68 -0.37 -11.50 -4.43
CA GLY A 68 -1.73 -11.82 -4.04
C GLY A 68 -2.56 -10.58 -3.75
N SER A 69 -2.99 -10.36 -2.51
CA SER A 69 -3.76 -9.18 -2.15
C SER A 69 -3.55 -8.71 -0.72
N VAL A 70 -3.71 -7.40 -0.52
CA VAL A 70 -3.84 -6.74 0.80
C VAL A 70 -5.22 -6.12 0.86
N THR A 71 -6.00 -6.45 1.87
CA THR A 71 -7.37 -5.95 2.03
C THR A 71 -7.55 -5.39 3.44
N PHE A 72 -8.01 -4.16 3.53
CA PHE A 72 -8.41 -3.55 4.79
C PHE A 72 -9.89 -3.80 5.06
N GLY A 73 -10.20 -4.05 6.31
CA GLY A 73 -11.55 -4.25 6.82
C GLY A 73 -11.70 -3.60 8.18
N GLN A 74 -12.86 -3.77 8.79
CA GLN A 74 -13.17 -3.23 10.10
C GLN A 74 -13.07 -4.32 11.17
N ALA A 75 -12.34 -4.04 12.26
CA ALA A 75 -12.29 -4.88 13.43
C ALA A 75 -13.57 -4.71 14.27
N PHE A 76 -13.95 -5.76 14.98
CA PHE A 76 -15.09 -5.72 15.92
C PHE A 76 -14.73 -5.15 17.31
N GLY A 77 -13.46 -4.85 17.57
CA GLY A 77 -12.96 -4.33 18.84
C GLY A 77 -11.88 -3.29 18.64
N ASP A 78 -11.10 -3.04 19.71
CA ASP A 78 -10.08 -2.00 19.75
C ASP A 78 -8.67 -2.49 19.30
N ALA A 79 -8.58 -3.75 18.86
CA ALA A 79 -7.33 -4.34 18.40
C ALA A 79 -7.25 -4.36 16.87
N ILE A 80 -6.06 -4.13 16.32
CA ILE A 80 -5.76 -4.44 14.92
C ILE A 80 -5.73 -5.96 14.78
N GLU A 81 -6.42 -6.49 13.79
CA GLU A 81 -6.43 -7.91 13.50
C GLU A 81 -5.77 -8.19 12.16
N LEU A 82 -4.79 -9.11 12.14
CA LEU A 82 -4.10 -9.54 10.94
C LEU A 82 -4.41 -11.00 10.67
N TYR A 83 -4.88 -11.29 9.47
CA TYR A 83 -5.15 -12.66 9.00
C TYR A 83 -4.42 -12.90 7.67
N GLU A 84 -3.86 -14.08 7.57
CA GLU A 84 -3.21 -14.56 6.36
C GLU A 84 -3.95 -15.77 5.81
N ASP A 85 -4.24 -15.74 4.51
CA ASP A 85 -4.84 -16.86 3.79
C ASP A 85 -4.01 -17.23 2.56
N SER A 86 -3.87 -18.52 2.29
CA SER A 86 -3.11 -19.04 1.17
C SER A 86 -3.68 -20.38 0.72
N THR A 87 -3.65 -20.62 -0.58
CA THR A 87 -3.97 -21.95 -1.15
C THR A 87 -2.84 -22.97 -0.97
N SER A 88 -1.64 -22.49 -0.62
CA SER A 88 -0.47 -23.31 -0.35
C SER A 88 -0.30 -23.53 1.15
N THR A 89 0.23 -24.68 1.54
CA THR A 89 0.65 -24.92 2.94
C THR A 89 1.81 -24.00 3.29
N LEU A 90 1.64 -23.23 4.36
CA LEU A 90 2.65 -22.29 4.85
C LEU A 90 3.41 -22.88 6.02
N ASP A 91 4.72 -22.88 5.92
CA ASP A 91 5.63 -23.15 7.03
C ASP A 91 6.03 -21.86 7.76
N THR A 92 6.81 -21.96 8.81
CA THR A 92 7.25 -20.80 9.61
C THR A 92 7.99 -19.76 8.78
N ARG A 93 8.70 -20.16 7.72
CA ARG A 93 9.47 -19.24 6.87
C ARG A 93 8.61 -18.53 5.82
N THR A 94 7.58 -19.20 5.34
CA THR A 94 6.69 -18.70 4.28
C THR A 94 5.48 -17.97 4.81
N ARG A 95 5.18 -18.12 6.11
CA ARG A 95 4.12 -17.34 6.78
C ARG A 95 4.44 -15.86 6.82
N MET A 96 3.40 -15.07 6.98
CA MET A 96 3.48 -13.66 7.31
C MET A 96 4.23 -13.46 8.64
N HIS A 97 5.06 -12.44 8.68
CA HIS A 97 5.77 -12.02 9.88
C HIS A 97 5.39 -10.59 10.25
N TYR A 98 5.28 -10.32 11.53
CA TYR A 98 5.04 -8.97 12.03
C TYR A 98 6.03 -8.60 13.12
N TYR A 99 6.24 -7.32 13.28
CA TYR A 99 7.08 -6.73 14.32
C TYR A 99 6.49 -5.39 14.74
N LEU A 100 6.47 -5.16 16.04
CA LEU A 100 6.06 -3.89 16.63
C LEU A 100 7.29 -3.17 17.17
N ASP A 101 7.58 -1.99 16.64
CA ASP A 101 8.64 -1.11 17.10
C ASP A 101 8.06 0.20 17.63
N GLY A 102 7.96 0.30 18.95
CA GLY A 102 7.23 1.40 19.58
C GLY A 102 5.76 1.43 19.15
N GLU A 103 5.37 2.48 18.44
CA GLU A 103 4.01 2.67 17.91
C GLU A 103 3.90 2.30 16.40
N THR A 104 4.93 1.67 15.83
CA THR A 104 4.95 1.25 14.41
C THR A 104 4.79 -0.25 14.26
N LEU A 105 3.78 -0.65 13.51
CA LEU A 105 3.53 -2.04 13.14
C LEU A 105 4.11 -2.33 11.76
N TYR A 106 5.06 -3.23 11.69
CA TYR A 106 5.62 -3.76 10.45
C TYR A 106 5.04 -5.11 10.11
N VAL A 107 4.60 -5.29 8.86
CA VAL A 107 4.07 -6.56 8.35
C VAL A 107 4.85 -6.97 7.10
N ARG A 108 5.35 -8.20 7.09
CA ARG A 108 6.17 -8.76 6.00
C ARG A 108 5.55 -10.02 5.42
N PHE A 109 5.68 -10.19 4.13
CA PHE A 109 5.13 -11.32 3.38
C PHE A 109 5.68 -12.67 3.85
N THR A 110 7.00 -12.76 4.13
CA THR A 110 7.70 -13.97 4.58
C THR A 110 8.80 -13.62 5.57
N ALA A 111 9.44 -14.62 6.16
CA ALA A 111 10.67 -14.44 6.95
C ALA A 111 11.77 -13.79 6.12
N SER A 112 12.63 -13.01 6.78
CA SER A 112 13.84 -12.45 6.18
C SER A 112 14.73 -13.56 5.60
N GLY A 113 15.28 -13.33 4.42
CA GLY A 113 16.11 -14.31 3.74
C GLY A 113 15.33 -15.49 3.13
N SER A 114 14.00 -15.44 3.11
CA SER A 114 13.19 -16.41 2.38
C SER A 114 13.03 -15.98 0.93
N PHE A 115 13.17 -16.95 0.03
CA PHE A 115 13.04 -16.72 -1.40
C PHE A 115 11.79 -17.42 -1.93
N THR A 116 10.82 -16.64 -2.41
CA THR A 116 9.53 -17.15 -2.91
C THR A 116 9.18 -16.54 -4.26
N LEU A 117 10.10 -16.62 -5.24
CA LEU A 117 9.82 -16.14 -6.59
C LEU A 117 8.69 -16.92 -7.24
N GLY A 118 7.59 -16.21 -7.51
CA GLY A 118 6.54 -16.64 -8.43
C GLY A 118 5.62 -17.77 -7.98
N ALA A 119 5.94 -18.47 -6.91
CA ALA A 119 5.20 -19.67 -6.49
C ALA A 119 4.19 -19.43 -5.36
N LEU A 120 4.28 -18.32 -4.65
CA LEU A 120 3.46 -18.06 -3.47
C LEU A 120 2.62 -16.80 -3.66
N SER A 121 1.31 -16.98 -3.58
CA SER A 121 0.33 -15.90 -3.58
C SER A 121 -0.50 -15.99 -2.31
N LYS A 122 -0.61 -14.90 -1.56
CA LYS A 122 -1.30 -14.87 -0.27
C LYS A 122 -2.22 -13.67 -0.17
N LYS A 123 -3.28 -13.83 0.58
CA LYS A 123 -4.17 -12.74 0.96
C LYS A 123 -3.84 -12.30 2.38
N LEU A 124 -3.53 -11.03 2.55
CA LEU A 124 -3.48 -10.35 3.83
C LEU A 124 -4.80 -9.63 4.07
N THR A 125 -5.42 -9.87 5.21
CA THR A 125 -6.54 -9.08 5.72
C THR A 125 -6.09 -8.32 6.95
N VAL A 126 -6.25 -7.01 6.92
CA VAL A 126 -5.93 -6.08 8.02
C VAL A 126 -7.23 -5.45 8.47
N ASN A 127 -7.77 -5.86 9.62
CA ASN A 127 -8.94 -5.22 10.19
C ASN A 127 -8.51 -4.15 11.18
N LEU A 128 -8.96 -2.93 10.95
CA LEU A 128 -8.66 -1.77 11.79
C LEU A 128 -9.85 -1.41 12.68
N PRO A 129 -9.62 -0.98 13.93
CA PRO A 129 -10.67 -0.40 14.76
C PRO A 129 -11.33 0.80 14.09
N ALA A 130 -12.66 0.87 14.14
CA ALA A 130 -13.46 1.83 13.39
C ALA A 130 -13.22 3.30 13.74
N ALA A 131 -12.83 3.58 14.97
CA ALA A 131 -12.69 4.95 15.49
C ALA A 131 -11.22 5.41 15.60
N THR A 132 -10.29 4.67 15.00
CA THR A 132 -8.85 4.95 15.12
C THR A 132 -8.36 5.67 13.87
N ARG A 133 -7.68 6.80 14.07
CA ARG A 133 -6.89 7.49 13.06
C ARG A 133 -5.42 7.14 13.28
N TYR A 134 -4.73 6.84 12.21
CA TYR A 134 -3.29 6.56 12.21
C TYR A 134 -2.52 7.80 11.78
N ASP A 135 -1.26 7.92 12.22
CA ASP A 135 -0.36 8.96 11.68
C ASP A 135 0.00 8.60 10.23
N GLU A 136 0.27 7.29 9.96
CA GLU A 136 0.72 6.86 8.64
C GLU A 136 0.29 5.42 8.33
N ILE A 137 -0.16 5.20 7.08
CA ILE A 137 -0.37 3.87 6.51
C ILE A 137 0.47 3.77 5.23
N ASP A 138 1.58 3.03 5.29
CA ASP A 138 2.52 2.79 4.17
C ASP A 138 2.40 1.33 3.69
N ILE A 139 2.07 1.15 2.40
CA ILE A 139 1.87 -0.17 1.80
C ILE A 139 2.71 -0.28 0.53
N LYS A 140 3.68 -1.19 0.54
CA LYS A 140 4.52 -1.47 -0.62
C LYS A 140 4.32 -2.90 -1.11
N THR A 141 3.96 -3.04 -2.38
CA THR A 141 3.75 -4.35 -2.96
C THR A 141 4.47 -4.52 -4.30
N VAL A 142 4.68 -5.76 -4.72
CA VAL A 142 5.24 -6.05 -6.04
C VAL A 142 4.14 -6.37 -7.05
N SER A 143 3.34 -7.40 -6.78
CA SER A 143 2.27 -7.84 -7.68
C SER A 143 0.94 -8.07 -6.94
N ALA A 144 0.85 -7.64 -5.69
CA ALA A 144 -0.38 -7.75 -4.95
C ALA A 144 -1.32 -6.58 -5.25
N SER A 145 -2.60 -6.88 -5.42
CA SER A 145 -3.63 -5.85 -5.45
C SER A 145 -3.92 -5.34 -4.04
N VAL A 146 -4.13 -4.04 -3.90
CA VAL A 146 -4.46 -3.41 -2.62
C VAL A 146 -5.90 -2.91 -2.64
N ARG A 147 -6.65 -3.26 -1.61
CA ARG A 147 -7.97 -2.70 -1.33
C ARG A 147 -8.00 -2.09 0.06
N ALA A 148 -8.06 -0.77 0.12
CA ALA A 148 -8.04 0.03 1.34
C ALA A 148 -9.32 0.86 1.44
N ASP A 149 -10.39 0.26 1.95
CA ASP A 149 -11.67 0.94 2.09
C ASP A 149 -11.84 1.45 3.53
N LYS A 150 -12.34 2.69 3.70
CA LYS A 150 -12.67 3.32 4.99
C LYS A 150 -11.48 3.35 5.96
N ILE A 151 -10.33 3.74 5.47
CA ILE A 151 -9.15 3.95 6.31
C ILE A 151 -9.08 5.43 6.72
N ALA A 152 -8.61 5.68 7.94
CA ALA A 152 -8.39 7.02 8.48
C ALA A 152 -6.93 7.18 8.93
N ALA A 153 -6.20 8.09 8.30
CA ALA A 153 -4.80 8.39 8.63
C ALA A 153 -4.49 9.85 8.30
N ASP A 154 -3.37 10.36 8.80
CA ASP A 154 -2.88 11.65 8.35
C ASP A 154 -2.22 11.49 6.98
N ASP A 155 -1.37 10.49 6.83
CA ASP A 155 -0.73 10.13 5.58
C ASP A 155 -1.10 8.71 5.11
N VAL A 156 -1.40 8.57 3.82
CA VAL A 156 -1.64 7.28 3.16
C VAL A 156 -0.75 7.14 1.95
N ASP A 157 0.18 6.19 1.97
CA ASP A 157 1.06 5.88 0.85
C ASP A 157 0.90 4.42 0.40
N ILE A 158 0.54 4.21 -0.87
CA ILE A 158 0.37 2.88 -1.45
C ILE A 158 1.12 2.79 -2.76
N GLU A 159 2.14 1.95 -2.78
CA GLU A 159 2.97 1.71 -3.94
C GLU A 159 2.89 0.25 -4.40
N THR A 160 2.78 0.04 -5.70
CA THR A 160 2.86 -1.31 -6.28
C THR A 160 3.56 -1.29 -7.64
N VAL A 161 4.14 -2.41 -8.05
CA VAL A 161 4.68 -2.49 -9.42
C VAL A 161 3.58 -2.90 -10.41
N SER A 162 2.78 -3.92 -10.11
CA SER A 162 1.79 -4.41 -11.07
C SER A 162 0.40 -4.72 -10.47
N GLY A 163 0.18 -4.30 -9.23
CA GLY A 163 -1.11 -4.48 -8.56
C GLY A 163 -2.12 -3.38 -8.90
N ARG A 164 -3.41 -3.71 -8.84
CA ARG A 164 -4.46 -2.70 -8.83
C ARG A 164 -4.58 -2.09 -7.44
N ILE A 165 -4.74 -0.76 -7.37
CA ILE A 165 -5.01 -0.05 -6.13
C ILE A 165 -6.46 0.43 -6.13
N ARG A 166 -7.21 0.04 -5.10
CA ARG A 166 -8.55 0.54 -4.80
C ARG A 166 -8.58 1.08 -3.38
N ALA A 167 -8.80 2.37 -3.24
CA ALA A 167 -8.84 3.05 -1.96
C ALA A 167 -10.10 3.93 -1.90
N PHE A 168 -11.16 3.42 -1.28
CA PHE A 168 -12.43 4.13 -1.21
C PHE A 168 -12.73 4.64 0.19
N ASP A 169 -13.27 5.85 0.25
CA ASP A 169 -13.63 6.53 1.49
C ASP A 169 -12.41 6.71 2.41
N VAL A 170 -11.32 7.20 1.80
CA VAL A 170 -10.07 7.48 2.52
C VAL A 170 -10.23 8.81 3.25
N ASP A 171 -10.21 8.76 4.57
CA ASP A 171 -10.20 9.95 5.42
C ASP A 171 -8.75 10.33 5.76
N ALA A 172 -8.08 11.03 4.85
CA ALA A 172 -6.74 11.56 5.06
C ALA A 172 -6.78 13.01 5.53
N ALA A 173 -5.84 13.39 6.42
CA ALA A 173 -5.72 14.76 6.90
C ALA A 173 -4.61 15.54 6.17
N GLU A 174 -3.50 14.91 5.83
CA GLU A 174 -2.34 15.55 5.20
C GLU A 174 -2.17 15.09 3.76
N SER A 175 -1.86 13.82 3.52
CA SER A 175 -1.57 13.37 2.15
C SER A 175 -2.14 12.00 1.78
N VAL A 176 -2.40 11.84 0.46
CA VAL A 176 -2.70 10.55 -0.18
C VAL A 176 -1.80 10.39 -1.39
N SER A 177 -0.94 9.38 -1.39
CA SER A 177 -0.07 9.03 -2.51
C SER A 177 -0.32 7.60 -2.95
N LEU A 178 -0.80 7.41 -4.18
CA LEU A 178 -1.09 6.10 -4.75
C LEU A 178 -0.34 5.94 -6.07
N GLU A 179 0.62 5.01 -6.11
CA GLU A 179 1.47 4.83 -7.28
C GLU A 179 1.53 3.38 -7.74
N THR A 180 1.48 3.18 -9.05
CA THR A 180 1.70 1.87 -9.67
C THR A 180 2.44 2.01 -11.01
N VAL A 181 3.12 0.96 -11.46
CA VAL A 181 3.70 0.97 -12.81
C VAL A 181 2.69 0.44 -13.81
N SER A 182 2.03 -0.68 -13.54
CA SER A 182 1.09 -1.27 -14.50
C SER A 182 -0.19 -1.79 -13.83
N GLY A 183 -0.88 -0.90 -13.16
CA GLY A 183 -2.16 -1.19 -12.53
C GLY A 183 -3.13 -0.03 -12.67
N ASP A 184 -4.41 -0.30 -12.50
CA ASP A 184 -5.40 0.75 -12.36
C ASP A 184 -5.40 1.29 -10.93
N ILE A 185 -5.66 2.58 -10.79
CA ILE A 185 -5.88 3.26 -9.52
C ILE A 185 -7.29 3.80 -9.46
N GLU A 186 -8.05 3.37 -8.48
CA GLU A 186 -9.37 3.90 -8.17
C GLU A 186 -9.36 4.44 -6.73
N CYS A 187 -9.59 5.73 -6.56
CA CYS A 187 -9.53 6.38 -5.25
C CYS A 187 -10.72 7.30 -5.01
N SER A 188 -11.26 7.29 -3.79
CA SER A 188 -12.11 8.36 -3.30
C SER A 188 -11.61 8.85 -1.93
N VAL A 189 -11.41 10.17 -1.81
CA VAL A 189 -10.95 10.82 -0.59
C VAL A 189 -12.14 11.57 0.01
N SER A 190 -12.49 11.20 1.25
CA SER A 190 -13.55 11.83 2.04
C SER A 190 -13.01 12.85 3.03
N GLY A 191 -11.75 12.74 3.42
CA GLY A 191 -11.05 13.65 4.31
C GLY A 191 -10.72 15.01 3.69
N LYS A 192 -9.89 15.77 4.40
CA LYS A 192 -9.41 17.09 4.00
C LYS A 192 -7.92 17.07 3.68
N ALA A 193 -7.48 16.02 2.98
CA ALA A 193 -6.08 15.92 2.57
C ALA A 193 -5.63 17.20 1.85
N ASP A 194 -4.47 17.72 2.23
CA ASP A 194 -3.87 18.87 1.57
C ASP A 194 -3.31 18.50 0.20
N ASP A 195 -2.67 17.33 0.10
CA ASP A 195 -2.08 16.81 -1.13
C ASP A 195 -2.67 15.46 -1.53
N VAL A 196 -3.04 15.31 -2.82
CA VAL A 196 -3.47 14.02 -3.38
C VAL A 196 -2.71 13.73 -4.67
N LYS A 197 -1.92 12.65 -4.66
CA LYS A 197 -1.11 12.20 -5.77
C LYS A 197 -1.56 10.80 -6.24
N LEU A 198 -1.92 10.69 -7.52
CA LEU A 198 -2.14 9.40 -8.18
C LEU A 198 -1.24 9.30 -9.40
N GLY A 199 -0.43 8.24 -9.48
CA GLY A 199 0.50 8.01 -10.57
C GLY A 199 0.47 6.58 -11.09
N THR A 200 0.28 6.40 -12.41
CA THR A 200 0.50 5.11 -13.05
C THR A 200 1.26 5.30 -14.36
N VAL A 201 2.03 4.30 -14.78
CA VAL A 201 2.66 4.34 -16.10
C VAL A 201 1.74 3.76 -17.15
N SER A 202 1.14 2.61 -16.88
CA SER A 202 0.24 1.93 -17.81
C SER A 202 -1.01 1.44 -17.08
N GLY A 203 -2.00 2.28 -17.01
CA GLY A 203 -3.26 1.98 -16.32
C GLY A 203 -4.19 3.18 -16.28
N ASN A 204 -5.38 2.97 -15.79
CA ASN A 204 -6.38 4.01 -15.60
C ASN A 204 -6.20 4.64 -14.21
N ALA A 205 -6.32 5.96 -14.11
CA ALA A 205 -6.35 6.67 -12.83
C ALA A 205 -7.70 7.37 -12.64
N SER A 206 -8.45 6.97 -11.61
CA SER A 206 -9.74 7.57 -11.28
C SER A 206 -9.73 8.10 -9.84
N LEU A 207 -10.05 9.37 -9.67
CA LEU A 207 -10.09 10.05 -8.39
C LEU A 207 -11.42 10.74 -8.18
N THR A 208 -12.01 10.54 -7.00
CA THR A 208 -13.16 11.30 -6.51
C THR A 208 -12.78 12.02 -5.23
N LEU A 209 -13.04 13.31 -5.15
CA LEU A 209 -12.72 14.17 -4.00
C LEU A 209 -13.96 14.80 -3.41
N ALA A 210 -14.09 14.77 -2.08
CA ALA A 210 -15.14 15.48 -1.35
C ALA A 210 -14.72 16.90 -0.95
N SER A 211 -13.43 17.20 -0.85
CA SER A 211 -12.88 18.48 -0.40
C SER A 211 -11.82 19.01 -1.36
N LYS A 212 -11.29 20.20 -1.04
CA LYS A 212 -10.19 20.80 -1.79
C LYS A 212 -8.88 20.13 -1.43
N ALA A 213 -8.02 19.91 -2.44
CA ALA A 213 -6.66 19.41 -2.27
C ALA A 213 -5.75 19.93 -3.40
N GLU A 214 -4.46 19.97 -3.17
CA GLU A 214 -3.50 20.04 -4.27
C GLU A 214 -3.48 18.70 -5.00
N LEU A 215 -3.64 18.71 -6.33
CA LEU A 215 -3.79 17.49 -7.10
C LEU A 215 -2.63 17.26 -8.06
N LYS A 216 -2.06 16.05 -7.99
CA LYS A 216 -1.08 15.54 -8.95
C LYS A 216 -1.55 14.19 -9.48
N VAL A 217 -2.35 14.19 -10.54
CA VAL A 217 -2.87 12.95 -11.13
C VAL A 217 -2.32 12.78 -12.53
N GLY A 218 -1.69 11.64 -12.81
CA GLY A 218 -1.07 11.38 -14.10
C GLY A 218 -0.94 9.93 -14.47
N THR A 219 -0.93 9.67 -15.78
CA THR A 219 -0.60 8.40 -16.39
C THR A 219 0.24 8.65 -17.64
N THR A 220 1.10 7.71 -18.00
CA THR A 220 1.80 7.77 -19.29
C THR A 220 0.96 7.18 -20.41
N SER A 221 0.21 6.11 -20.12
CA SER A 221 -0.62 5.41 -21.10
C SER A 221 -1.91 4.92 -20.45
N GLY A 222 -2.94 5.72 -20.54
CA GLY A 222 -4.27 5.39 -20.02
C GLY A 222 -5.09 6.65 -19.72
N PRO A 223 -6.40 6.53 -19.53
CA PRO A 223 -7.26 7.63 -19.17
C PRO A 223 -7.09 8.08 -17.71
N VAL A 224 -7.24 9.39 -17.52
CA VAL A 224 -7.33 10.01 -16.19
C VAL A 224 -8.73 10.58 -16.03
N LYS A 225 -9.40 10.23 -14.94
CA LYS A 225 -10.69 10.78 -14.56
C LYS A 225 -10.62 11.37 -13.16
N VAL A 226 -10.93 12.66 -13.03
CA VAL A 226 -11.05 13.34 -11.74
C VAL A 226 -12.45 13.88 -11.59
N THR A 227 -13.08 13.57 -10.46
CA THR A 227 -14.40 14.09 -10.07
C THR A 227 -14.26 14.80 -8.72
N ALA A 228 -14.62 16.07 -8.66
CA ALA A 228 -14.60 16.84 -7.42
C ALA A 228 -16.02 17.31 -7.08
N HIS A 229 -16.43 17.13 -5.84
CA HIS A 229 -17.74 17.52 -5.34
C HIS A 229 -17.73 18.88 -4.59
N GLY A 230 -16.59 19.55 -4.53
CA GLY A 230 -16.40 20.86 -3.91
C GLY A 230 -15.89 21.92 -4.89
N PRO A 231 -15.88 23.21 -4.51
CA PRO A 231 -15.26 24.24 -5.35
C PRO A 231 -13.77 24.00 -5.45
N LEU A 232 -13.27 23.77 -6.68
CA LEU A 232 -11.84 23.72 -6.96
C LEU A 232 -11.27 25.14 -6.75
N THR A 233 -10.30 25.31 -5.86
CA THR A 233 -9.50 26.53 -5.79
C THR A 233 -8.33 26.40 -6.75
N GLU A 234 -8.16 27.42 -7.55
CA GLU A 234 -6.94 27.59 -8.34
C GLU A 234 -5.78 27.97 -7.41
N ALA A 235 -4.64 27.30 -7.60
CA ALA A 235 -3.33 27.76 -7.16
C ALA A 235 -2.67 28.56 -8.28
#